data_d3888d2714c7629babc36d9b064b30a5
#
_entry.id   d3888d2714c7629babc36d9b064b30a5
#
_cell.length_a   1.000
_cell.length_b   1.000
_cell.length_c   1.000
_cell.angle_alpha   90.00
_cell.angle_beta   90.00
_cell.angle_gamma   90.00
#
_symmetry.space_group_name_H-M   'P 1'
#
loop_
_entity.id
_entity.type
_entity.pdbx_description
1 polymer ?
#
loop_
_entity_poly.entity_id
_entity_poly.type
_entity_poly.pdbx_seq_one_letter_code
_entity_poly.pdbx_strand_id
1 'polypeptide(L)'
;MPYDTVKRILDILMAIILLIVFAPVFMIVPILIKIDSAGPIFADTPKRVGKNKKMFRMFKFRSMIANAHQLLRTDPKFRRIYKQYKKGSYKLKDDPRITQVGRLLRRFSLDELPQIFNILKGEMNIVGPRAYYPDELKEQQKVYPQTKKYVEQLLKVKPGITGYWQVTGRSEINFDKRVKMDAQYARQKSIFQDVIIILKTPWVMISGKGAL
;
A
#
# COMPACT_ATOMS: atom_id res chain seq x y z
N MET A 1 -28.29 4.97 -7.84
CA MET A 1 -27.33 5.67 -6.94
C MET A 1 -26.03 5.94 -7.67
N PRO A 2 -25.35 7.08 -7.49
CA PRO A 2 -24.05 7.34 -8.10
C PRO A 2 -23.01 6.33 -7.57
N TYR A 3 -22.07 5.92 -8.44
CA TYR A 3 -21.02 4.94 -8.11
C TYR A 3 -20.32 5.24 -6.77
N ASP A 4 -19.93 6.50 -6.52
CA ASP A 4 -19.16 6.86 -5.33
C ASP A 4 -19.94 6.63 -4.02
N THR A 5 -21.26 6.77 -4.01
CA THR A 5 -22.12 6.50 -2.85
C THR A 5 -22.24 5.01 -2.58
N VAL A 6 -22.58 4.22 -3.61
CA VAL A 6 -22.66 2.74 -3.49
C VAL A 6 -21.33 2.17 -3.07
N LYS A 7 -20.24 2.61 -3.71
CA LYS A 7 -18.90 2.18 -3.36
C LYS A 7 -18.56 2.48 -1.89
N ARG A 8 -18.90 3.68 -1.40
CA ARG A 8 -18.60 4.05 -0.01
C ARG A 8 -19.31 3.15 1.00
N ILE A 9 -20.59 2.80 0.74
CA ILE A 9 -21.35 1.87 1.58
C ILE A 9 -20.68 0.49 1.56
N LEU A 10 -20.38 -0.04 0.38
CA LEU A 10 -19.74 -1.33 0.23
C LEU A 10 -18.34 -1.38 0.87
N ASP A 11 -17.54 -0.32 0.72
CA ASP A 11 -16.22 -0.23 1.35
C ASP A 11 -16.31 -0.25 2.89
N ILE A 12 -17.31 0.44 3.49
CA ILE A 12 -17.53 0.41 4.94
C ILE A 12 -17.98 -0.97 5.41
N LEU A 13 -18.97 -1.57 4.75
CA LEU A 13 -19.47 -2.89 5.09
C LEU A 13 -18.35 -3.93 5.01
N MET A 14 -17.59 -3.93 3.92
CA MET A 14 -16.44 -4.83 3.76
C MET A 14 -15.37 -4.57 4.82
N ALA A 15 -15.07 -3.31 5.15
CA ALA A 15 -14.10 -2.98 6.20
C ALA A 15 -14.52 -3.53 7.57
N ILE A 16 -15.82 -3.46 7.91
CA ILE A 16 -16.36 -4.05 9.15
C ILE A 16 -16.25 -5.59 9.14
N ILE A 17 -16.62 -6.23 8.03
CA ILE A 17 -16.48 -7.68 7.87
C ILE A 17 -15.00 -8.09 8.02
N LEU A 18 -14.08 -7.39 7.38
CA LEU A 18 -12.65 -7.68 7.49
C LEU A 18 -12.12 -7.48 8.91
N LEU A 19 -12.60 -6.47 9.67
CA LEU A 19 -12.24 -6.30 11.09
C LEU A 19 -12.71 -7.49 11.94
N ILE A 20 -13.91 -8.00 11.72
CA ILE A 20 -14.43 -9.17 12.44
C ILE A 20 -13.64 -10.43 12.08
N VAL A 21 -13.45 -10.70 10.80
CA VAL A 21 -12.74 -11.89 10.30
C VAL A 21 -11.28 -11.91 10.77
N PHE A 22 -10.61 -10.75 10.73
CA PHE A 22 -9.19 -10.63 11.12
C PHE A 22 -9.00 -10.16 12.56
N ALA A 23 -10.05 -10.17 13.41
CA ALA A 23 -9.93 -9.83 14.84
C ALA A 23 -8.81 -10.63 15.55
N PRO A 24 -8.65 -11.96 15.35
CA PRO A 24 -7.54 -12.71 15.93
C PRO A 24 -6.17 -12.17 15.51
N VAL A 25 -6.00 -11.75 14.25
CA VAL A 25 -4.74 -11.17 13.75
C VAL A 25 -4.45 -9.85 14.46
N PHE A 26 -5.46 -9.01 14.68
CA PHE A 26 -5.31 -7.75 15.43
C PHE A 26 -4.97 -7.96 16.90
N MET A 27 -5.27 -9.11 17.49
CA MET A 27 -4.85 -9.47 18.85
C MET A 27 -3.44 -10.08 18.89
N ILE A 28 -3.12 -11.00 17.99
CA ILE A 28 -1.88 -11.78 18.01
C ILE A 28 -0.69 -10.99 17.46
N VAL A 29 -0.86 -10.31 16.32
CA VAL A 29 0.25 -9.62 15.64
C VAL A 29 0.92 -8.54 16.51
N PRO A 30 0.20 -7.71 17.29
CA PRO A 30 0.83 -6.76 18.21
C PRO A 30 1.77 -7.42 19.21
N ILE A 31 1.41 -8.58 19.75
CA ILE A 31 2.22 -9.33 20.70
C ILE A 31 3.50 -9.84 20.01
N LEU A 32 3.36 -10.46 18.85
CA LEU A 32 4.50 -10.96 18.07
C LEU A 32 5.48 -9.83 17.70
N ILE A 33 4.97 -8.66 17.29
CA ILE A 33 5.82 -7.49 16.98
C ILE A 33 6.61 -7.02 18.21
N LYS A 34 5.99 -7.04 19.40
CA LYS A 34 6.66 -6.62 20.65
C LYS A 34 7.74 -7.59 21.10
N ILE A 35 7.53 -8.88 20.89
CA ILE A 35 8.51 -9.93 21.18
C ILE A 35 9.69 -9.86 20.20
N ASP A 36 9.41 -9.65 18.91
CA ASP A 36 10.39 -9.66 17.82
C ASP A 36 11.38 -8.49 17.87
N SER A 37 10.90 -7.28 18.23
CA SER A 37 11.76 -6.09 18.25
C SER A 37 11.21 -4.97 19.12
N ALA A 38 12.09 -4.16 19.72
CA ALA A 38 11.70 -2.99 20.49
C ALA A 38 11.04 -1.90 19.62
N GLY A 39 10.06 -1.17 20.17
CA GLY A 39 9.39 -0.04 19.51
C GLY A 39 7.87 -0.15 19.43
N PRO A 40 7.19 0.74 18.66
CA PRO A 40 5.73 0.78 18.55
C PRO A 40 5.19 -0.40 17.74
N ILE A 41 3.90 -0.74 17.94
CA ILE A 41 3.20 -1.79 17.19
C ILE A 41 2.94 -1.34 15.74
N PHE A 42 2.56 -0.08 15.57
CA PHE A 42 2.32 0.49 14.26
C PHE A 42 3.59 1.10 13.67
N ALA A 43 3.75 0.97 12.38
CA ALA A 43 4.87 1.54 11.65
C ALA A 43 4.78 3.08 11.60
N ASP A 44 5.90 3.77 11.82
CA ASP A 44 6.01 5.18 11.49
C ASP A 44 6.22 5.34 9.98
N THR A 45 5.09 5.36 9.25
CA THR A 45 5.11 5.51 7.79
C THR A 45 5.06 6.98 7.39
N PRO A 46 5.87 7.42 6.40
CA PRO A 46 5.72 8.74 5.81
C PRO A 46 4.33 8.91 5.19
N LYS A 47 3.85 10.17 5.18
CA LYS A 47 2.55 10.49 4.57
C LYS A 47 2.51 10.07 3.11
N ARG A 48 1.32 9.69 2.66
CA ARG A 48 1.01 9.28 1.29
C ARG A 48 0.12 10.31 0.62
N VAL A 49 0.17 10.33 -0.71
CA VAL A 49 -0.70 11.15 -1.53
C VAL A 49 -2.03 10.43 -1.76
N GLY A 50 -3.12 11.04 -1.33
CA GLY A 50 -4.50 10.57 -1.54
C GLY A 50 -5.24 11.34 -2.61
N LYS A 51 -6.59 11.20 -2.61
CA LYS A 51 -7.48 11.90 -3.54
C LYS A 51 -7.24 13.41 -3.50
N ASN A 52 -7.20 14.03 -4.69
CA ASN A 52 -6.98 15.47 -4.88
C ASN A 52 -5.70 15.99 -4.17
N LYS A 53 -4.66 15.15 -4.15
CA LYS A 53 -3.36 15.44 -3.51
C LYS A 53 -3.43 15.63 -1.98
N LYS A 54 -4.55 15.29 -1.33
CA LYS A 54 -4.67 15.38 0.12
C LYS A 54 -3.74 14.35 0.77
N MET A 55 -2.88 14.83 1.66
CA MET A 55 -1.92 13.96 2.35
C MET A 55 -2.57 13.24 3.51
N PHE A 56 -2.28 11.93 3.66
CA PHE A 56 -2.75 11.13 4.80
C PHE A 56 -1.65 10.19 5.30
N ARG A 57 -1.78 9.71 6.55
CA ARG A 57 -0.90 8.70 7.14
C ARG A 57 -1.54 7.32 6.97
N MET A 58 -0.85 6.43 6.28
CA MET A 58 -1.31 5.07 6.05
C MET A 58 -0.98 4.19 7.27
N PHE A 59 -1.99 3.58 7.87
CA PHE A 59 -1.79 2.66 9.00
C PHE A 59 -1.22 1.32 8.53
N LYS A 60 -0.20 0.84 9.22
CA LYS A 60 0.40 -0.49 9.01
C LYS A 60 0.90 -1.05 10.33
N PHE A 61 0.89 -2.36 10.47
CA PHE A 61 1.70 -3.01 11.49
C PHE A 61 3.18 -2.83 11.18
N ARG A 62 4.00 -2.71 12.23
CA ARG A 62 5.43 -2.58 12.07
C ARG A 62 6.04 -3.92 11.61
N SER A 63 6.61 -3.93 10.43
CA SER A 63 7.32 -5.05 9.82
C SER A 63 8.82 -4.79 9.67
N MET A 64 9.31 -3.67 10.20
CA MET A 64 10.71 -3.25 10.18
C MET A 64 11.16 -2.80 11.56
N ILE A 65 12.46 -2.66 11.75
CA ILE A 65 13.03 -2.01 12.94
C ILE A 65 12.41 -0.62 13.17
N ALA A 66 12.42 -0.15 14.41
CA ALA A 66 11.91 1.18 14.73
C ALA A 66 12.64 2.26 13.91
N ASN A 67 11.91 3.30 13.50
CA ASN A 67 12.44 4.42 12.71
C ASN A 67 13.11 4.02 11.37
N ALA A 68 12.75 2.87 10.80
CA ALA A 68 13.36 2.32 9.58
C ALA A 68 13.38 3.30 8.40
N HIS A 69 12.35 4.13 8.24
CA HIS A 69 12.30 5.14 7.17
C HIS A 69 13.24 6.32 7.41
N GLN A 70 13.41 6.75 8.65
CA GLN A 70 14.36 7.80 9.03
C GLN A 70 15.78 7.26 8.87
N LEU A 71 16.09 6.10 9.45
CA LEU A 71 17.41 5.47 9.37
C LEU A 71 17.87 5.28 7.92
N LEU A 72 16.99 4.85 7.03
CA LEU A 72 17.34 4.71 5.61
C LEU A 72 17.85 6.01 4.99
N ARG A 73 17.36 7.16 5.45
CA ARG A 73 17.66 8.49 4.87
C ARG A 73 18.83 9.19 5.55
N THR A 74 19.04 8.94 6.85
CA THR A 74 19.98 9.71 7.70
C THR A 74 21.21 8.93 8.11
N ASP A 75 21.12 7.60 8.25
CA ASP A 75 22.25 6.78 8.69
C ASP A 75 23.20 6.47 7.52
N PRO A 76 24.51 6.84 7.62
CA PRO A 76 25.51 6.56 6.60
C PRO A 76 25.59 5.10 6.18
N LYS A 77 25.34 4.15 7.11
CA LYS A 77 25.33 2.69 6.83
C LYS A 77 24.31 2.30 5.77
N PHE A 78 23.19 3.04 5.67
CA PHE A 78 22.14 2.77 4.68
C PHE A 78 22.26 3.57 3.38
N ARG A 79 23.29 4.40 3.21
CA ARG A 79 23.45 5.27 2.03
C ARG A 79 23.44 4.52 0.69
N ARG A 80 24.10 3.34 0.63
CA ARG A 80 24.11 2.48 -0.57
C ARG A 80 22.72 1.90 -0.83
N ILE A 81 22.07 1.42 0.22
CA ILE A 81 20.72 0.83 0.19
C ILE A 81 19.70 1.89 -0.22
N TYR A 82 19.83 3.11 0.28
CA TYR A 82 18.95 4.23 -0.12
C TYR A 82 19.03 4.54 -1.61
N LYS A 83 20.23 4.52 -2.21
CA LYS A 83 20.39 4.69 -3.66
C LYS A 83 19.69 3.57 -4.44
N GLN A 84 19.83 2.32 -4.00
CA GLN A 84 19.14 1.17 -4.61
C GLN A 84 17.61 1.27 -4.46
N TYR A 85 17.13 1.65 -3.29
CA TYR A 85 15.71 1.87 -3.00
C TYR A 85 15.07 2.87 -3.98
N LYS A 86 15.73 4.02 -4.23
CA LYS A 86 15.25 5.01 -5.19
C LYS A 86 15.22 4.48 -6.64
N LYS A 87 16.29 3.79 -7.06
CA LYS A 87 16.37 3.16 -8.40
C LYS A 87 15.32 2.06 -8.57
N GLY A 88 15.04 1.27 -7.53
CA GLY A 88 14.07 0.17 -7.53
C GLY A 88 12.62 0.59 -7.32
N SER A 89 12.23 1.80 -7.74
CA SER A 89 10.86 2.30 -7.58
C SER A 89 10.36 2.23 -6.12
N TYR A 90 11.22 2.60 -5.18
CA TYR A 90 10.96 2.64 -3.75
C TYR A 90 10.68 1.25 -3.13
N LYS A 91 11.33 0.22 -3.68
CA LYS A 91 11.30 -1.16 -3.16
C LYS A 91 12.71 -1.77 -3.13
N LEU A 92 12.94 -2.68 -2.20
CA LEU A 92 14.16 -3.47 -2.07
C LEU A 92 13.77 -4.95 -1.98
N LYS A 93 14.49 -5.82 -2.70
CA LYS A 93 14.26 -7.27 -2.64
C LYS A 93 14.72 -7.84 -1.29
N ASP A 94 15.90 -7.44 -0.84
CA ASP A 94 16.47 -7.87 0.45
C ASP A 94 16.70 -6.62 1.31
N ASP A 95 15.69 -6.25 2.08
CA ASP A 95 15.74 -5.07 2.94
C ASP A 95 16.19 -5.47 4.35
N PRO A 96 17.40 -5.09 4.80
CA PRO A 96 17.95 -5.50 6.09
C PRO A 96 17.20 -4.91 7.30
N ARG A 97 16.29 -3.98 7.07
CA ARG A 97 15.46 -3.39 8.12
C ARG A 97 14.25 -4.24 8.48
N ILE A 98 13.92 -5.25 7.66
CA ILE A 98 12.77 -6.12 7.90
C ILE A 98 13.10 -7.10 9.04
N THR A 99 12.23 -7.14 10.04
CA THR A 99 12.36 -8.06 11.18
C THR A 99 11.90 -9.48 10.83
N GLN A 100 12.13 -10.47 11.69
CA GLN A 100 11.73 -11.86 11.42
C GLN A 100 10.20 -11.97 11.30
N VAL A 101 9.46 -11.47 12.29
CA VAL A 101 7.99 -11.40 12.25
C VAL A 101 7.54 -10.52 11.07
N GLY A 102 8.23 -9.42 10.82
CA GLY A 102 7.95 -8.52 9.70
C GLY A 102 8.02 -9.21 8.34
N ARG A 103 8.94 -10.16 8.16
CA ARG A 103 9.05 -10.96 6.93
C ARG A 103 7.80 -11.81 6.71
N LEU A 104 7.31 -12.46 7.78
CA LEU A 104 6.08 -13.24 7.73
C LEU A 104 4.87 -12.36 7.41
N LEU A 105 4.73 -11.22 8.10
CA LEU A 105 3.64 -10.27 7.88
C LEU A 105 3.61 -9.77 6.44
N ARG A 106 4.76 -9.42 5.87
CA ARG A 106 4.87 -8.92 4.50
C ARG A 106 4.58 -9.99 3.46
N ARG A 107 5.03 -11.23 3.69
CA ARG A 107 4.75 -12.37 2.80
C ARG A 107 3.24 -12.52 2.56
N PHE A 108 2.44 -12.41 3.61
CA PHE A 108 0.97 -12.54 3.55
C PHE A 108 0.24 -11.19 3.53
N SER A 109 0.98 -10.06 3.41
CA SER A 109 0.42 -8.69 3.42
C SER A 109 -0.40 -8.37 4.69
N LEU A 110 -0.18 -9.09 5.80
CA LEU A 110 -0.87 -8.87 7.06
C LEU A 110 -0.46 -7.53 7.71
N ASP A 111 0.74 -7.03 7.38
CA ASP A 111 1.19 -5.70 7.80
C ASP A 111 0.29 -4.58 7.28
N GLU A 112 -0.47 -4.82 6.21
CA GLU A 112 -1.35 -3.83 5.59
C GLU A 112 -2.78 -3.81 6.17
N LEU A 113 -3.18 -4.81 6.97
CA LEU A 113 -4.53 -4.88 7.55
C LEU A 113 -4.97 -3.61 8.29
N PRO A 114 -4.10 -2.88 9.05
CA PRO A 114 -4.53 -1.65 9.71
C PRO A 114 -4.99 -0.54 8.76
N GLN A 115 -4.75 -0.63 7.45
CA GLN A 115 -5.32 0.30 6.47
C GLN A 115 -6.86 0.27 6.44
N ILE A 116 -7.48 -0.76 7.01
CA ILE A 116 -8.94 -0.81 7.24
C ILE A 116 -9.40 0.44 8.00
N PHE A 117 -8.62 0.95 8.95
CA PHE A 117 -8.93 2.20 9.65
C PHE A 117 -8.86 3.43 8.73
N ASN A 118 -7.97 3.44 7.72
CA ASN A 118 -7.97 4.50 6.71
C ASN A 118 -9.23 4.44 5.83
N ILE A 119 -9.75 3.24 5.54
CA ILE A 119 -11.00 3.06 4.80
C ILE A 119 -12.16 3.62 5.62
N LEU A 120 -12.28 3.25 6.90
CA LEU A 120 -13.33 3.76 7.79
C LEU A 120 -13.27 5.28 7.96
N LYS A 121 -12.06 5.88 8.03
CA LYS A 121 -11.85 7.33 8.01
C LYS A 121 -12.17 8.00 6.67
N GLY A 122 -12.36 7.22 5.59
CA GLY A 122 -12.64 7.75 4.26
C GLY A 122 -11.43 8.29 3.50
N GLU A 123 -10.22 7.98 3.97
CA GLU A 123 -8.96 8.33 3.31
C GLU A 123 -8.61 7.36 2.18
N MET A 124 -9.05 6.10 2.30
CA MET A 124 -8.85 5.01 1.35
C MET A 124 -10.16 4.31 1.00
N ASN A 125 -10.12 3.49 -0.04
CA ASN A 125 -11.14 2.53 -0.44
C ASN A 125 -10.58 1.09 -0.30
N ILE A 126 -11.43 0.07 -0.39
CA ILE A 126 -10.98 -1.33 -0.55
C ILE A 126 -10.21 -1.45 -1.87
N VAL A 127 -10.82 -1.06 -2.98
CA VAL A 127 -10.20 -1.09 -4.31
C VAL A 127 -9.90 0.33 -4.78
N GLY A 128 -8.68 0.56 -5.25
CA GLY A 128 -8.25 1.85 -5.77
C GLY A 128 -6.79 1.83 -6.26
N PRO A 129 -6.30 2.95 -6.78
CA PRO A 129 -4.90 3.15 -7.11
C PRO A 129 -3.98 2.98 -5.89
N ARG A 130 -2.70 2.73 -6.14
CA ARG A 130 -1.69 2.72 -5.08
C ARG A 130 -1.60 4.09 -4.39
N ALA A 131 -1.43 4.09 -3.07
CA ALA A 131 -1.04 5.28 -2.31
C ALA A 131 0.48 5.53 -2.46
N TYR A 132 0.86 6.48 -3.32
CA TYR A 132 2.25 6.81 -3.61
C TYR A 132 2.87 7.74 -2.56
N TYR A 133 4.20 7.70 -2.41
CA TYR A 133 4.95 8.73 -1.69
C TYR A 133 5.04 10.00 -2.54
N PRO A 134 5.06 11.21 -1.92
CA PRO A 134 5.21 12.47 -2.66
C PRO A 134 6.52 12.54 -3.45
N ASP A 135 7.62 12.10 -2.82
CA ASP A 135 8.94 12.06 -3.43
C ASP A 135 9.02 11.00 -4.53
N GLU A 136 8.36 9.83 -4.37
CA GLU A 136 8.22 8.82 -5.43
C GLU A 136 7.59 9.42 -6.67
N LEU A 137 6.45 10.09 -6.54
CA LEU A 137 5.77 10.73 -7.67
C LEU A 137 6.65 11.79 -8.32
N LYS A 138 7.29 12.67 -7.52
CA LYS A 138 8.15 13.75 -8.02
C LYS A 138 9.36 13.23 -8.79
N GLU A 139 10.07 12.22 -8.24
CA GLU A 139 11.29 11.70 -8.85
C GLU A 139 10.99 10.80 -10.04
N GLN A 140 9.97 9.94 -9.95
CA GLN A 140 9.63 9.03 -11.04
C GLN A 140 9.05 9.77 -12.26
N GLN A 141 8.33 10.87 -12.07
CA GLN A 141 7.86 11.71 -13.18
C GLN A 141 9.00 12.46 -13.90
N LYS A 142 10.17 12.64 -13.26
CA LYS A 142 11.37 13.14 -13.96
C LYS A 142 11.94 12.08 -14.90
N VAL A 143 11.92 10.80 -14.48
CA VAL A 143 12.40 9.66 -15.28
C VAL A 143 11.40 9.30 -16.38
N TYR A 144 10.11 9.44 -16.10
CA TYR A 144 9.00 9.10 -17.00
C TYR A 144 8.04 10.28 -17.18
N PRO A 145 8.42 11.36 -17.89
CA PRO A 145 7.62 12.59 -18.00
C PRO A 145 6.21 12.37 -18.59
N GLN A 146 6.08 11.39 -19.49
CA GLN A 146 4.81 10.99 -20.12
C GLN A 146 3.76 10.49 -19.12
N THR A 147 4.15 10.14 -17.87
CA THR A 147 3.26 9.64 -16.85
C THR A 147 2.46 10.74 -16.13
N LYS A 148 2.81 12.03 -16.31
CA LYS A 148 2.17 13.15 -15.62
C LYS A 148 0.65 13.13 -15.75
N LYS A 149 0.14 12.93 -16.96
CA LYS A 149 -1.31 12.83 -17.25
C LYS A 149 -1.99 11.67 -16.52
N TYR A 150 -1.30 10.54 -16.35
CA TYR A 150 -1.82 9.37 -15.64
C TYR A 150 -1.83 9.61 -14.13
N VAL A 151 -0.78 10.23 -13.59
CA VAL A 151 -0.73 10.61 -12.17
C VAL A 151 -1.84 11.60 -11.82
N GLU A 152 -2.07 12.63 -12.63
CA GLU A 152 -3.18 13.58 -12.42
C GLU A 152 -4.54 12.87 -12.41
N GLN A 153 -4.71 11.85 -13.23
CA GLN A 153 -5.94 11.10 -13.32
C GLN A 153 -6.17 10.16 -12.13
N LEU A 154 -5.16 9.36 -11.74
CA LEU A 154 -5.29 8.44 -10.61
C LEU A 154 -5.52 9.19 -9.29
N LEU A 155 -5.01 10.43 -9.15
CA LEU A 155 -5.22 11.25 -7.97
C LEU A 155 -6.64 11.86 -7.85
N LYS A 156 -7.50 11.69 -8.84
CA LYS A 156 -8.93 12.07 -8.75
C LYS A 156 -9.77 11.09 -7.93
N VAL A 157 -9.24 9.90 -7.62
CA VAL A 157 -9.93 8.88 -6.81
C VAL A 157 -9.15 8.58 -5.54
N LYS A 158 -9.81 7.96 -4.55
CA LYS A 158 -9.15 7.52 -3.33
C LYS A 158 -8.24 6.32 -3.63
N PRO A 159 -7.06 6.20 -2.98
CA PRO A 159 -6.24 5.01 -3.08
C PRO A 159 -6.94 3.80 -2.45
N GLY A 160 -6.55 2.60 -2.88
CA GLY A 160 -7.07 1.34 -2.36
C GLY A 160 -6.06 0.54 -1.54
N ILE A 161 -6.57 -0.35 -0.68
CA ILE A 161 -5.75 -1.38 -0.03
C ILE A 161 -5.35 -2.47 -1.04
N THR A 162 -6.23 -2.75 -2.00
CA THR A 162 -5.96 -3.54 -3.20
C THR A 162 -6.28 -2.73 -4.45
N GLY A 163 -5.84 -3.19 -5.63
CA GLY A 163 -6.05 -2.49 -6.87
C GLY A 163 -5.66 -3.30 -8.10
N TYR A 164 -5.98 -2.78 -9.27
CA TYR A 164 -5.81 -3.47 -10.54
C TYR A 164 -4.36 -3.93 -10.77
N TRP A 165 -3.36 -3.06 -10.56
CA TRP A 165 -1.96 -3.42 -10.70
C TRP A 165 -1.51 -4.49 -9.69
N GLN A 166 -2.07 -4.49 -8.47
CA GLN A 166 -1.71 -5.44 -7.41
C GLN A 166 -2.14 -6.87 -7.76
N VAL A 167 -3.32 -7.04 -8.39
CA VAL A 167 -3.80 -8.37 -8.79
C VAL A 167 -3.29 -8.83 -10.15
N THR A 168 -2.54 -7.97 -10.88
CA THR A 168 -2.01 -8.29 -12.22
C THR A 168 -0.53 -8.67 -12.21
N GLY A 169 0.33 -8.01 -11.40
CA GLY A 169 1.78 -8.29 -11.45
C GLY A 169 2.60 -7.70 -10.30
N ARG A 170 1.96 -6.99 -9.35
CA ARG A 170 2.60 -6.47 -8.11
C ARG A 170 3.95 -5.75 -8.37
N SER A 171 5.03 -6.23 -7.73
CA SER A 171 6.36 -5.60 -7.79
C SER A 171 7.10 -5.78 -9.11
N GLU A 172 6.64 -6.68 -9.98
CA GLU A 172 7.24 -6.88 -11.31
C GLU A 172 6.86 -5.77 -12.29
N ILE A 173 5.89 -4.91 -11.93
CA ILE A 173 5.40 -3.83 -12.78
C ILE A 173 6.17 -2.54 -12.47
N ASN A 174 6.84 -1.97 -13.46
CA ASN A 174 7.52 -0.69 -13.37
C ASN A 174 6.55 0.47 -13.12
N PHE A 175 7.08 1.61 -12.65
CA PHE A 175 6.30 2.78 -12.29
C PHE A 175 5.41 3.28 -13.43
N ASP A 176 5.92 3.41 -14.64
CA ASP A 176 5.21 3.92 -15.82
C ASP A 176 3.99 3.08 -16.17
N LYS A 177 4.15 1.75 -16.20
CA LYS A 177 3.05 0.79 -16.44
C LYS A 177 2.04 0.81 -15.29
N ARG A 178 2.53 0.85 -14.05
CA ARG A 178 1.69 0.86 -12.83
C ARG A 178 0.77 2.08 -12.79
N VAL A 179 1.31 3.30 -13.00
CA VAL A 179 0.48 4.50 -12.99
C VAL A 179 -0.51 4.54 -14.16
N LYS A 180 -0.16 3.95 -15.30
CA LYS A 180 -1.08 3.79 -16.43
C LYS A 180 -2.27 2.88 -16.08
N MET A 181 -1.99 1.75 -15.43
CA MET A 181 -3.03 0.81 -14.96
C MET A 181 -3.93 1.45 -13.90
N ASP A 182 -3.34 2.16 -12.93
CA ASP A 182 -4.08 2.89 -11.90
C ASP A 182 -4.96 4.02 -12.50
N ALA A 183 -4.45 4.73 -13.50
CA ALA A 183 -5.22 5.76 -14.21
C ALA A 183 -6.35 5.14 -15.05
N GLN A 184 -6.13 3.97 -15.66
CA GLN A 184 -7.16 3.22 -16.37
C GLN A 184 -8.29 2.82 -15.41
N TYR A 185 -7.94 2.24 -14.26
CA TYR A 185 -8.93 1.96 -13.22
C TYR A 185 -9.71 3.21 -12.81
N ALA A 186 -9.03 4.33 -12.55
CA ALA A 186 -9.67 5.57 -12.14
C ALA A 186 -10.69 6.11 -13.17
N ARG A 187 -10.47 5.85 -14.47
CA ARG A 187 -11.39 6.21 -15.55
C ARG A 187 -12.60 5.29 -15.67
N GLN A 188 -12.33 3.98 -15.55
CA GLN A 188 -13.30 2.93 -15.87
C GLN A 188 -13.91 2.27 -14.63
N LYS A 189 -13.65 2.85 -13.44
CA LYS A 189 -14.11 2.32 -12.15
C LYS A 189 -15.59 1.94 -12.19
N SER A 190 -15.89 0.72 -11.78
CA SER A 190 -17.25 0.19 -11.65
C SER A 190 -17.31 -0.81 -10.50
N ILE A 191 -18.51 -1.02 -9.93
CA ILE A 191 -18.72 -2.03 -8.87
C ILE A 191 -18.33 -3.42 -9.37
N PHE A 192 -18.63 -3.75 -10.61
CA PHE A 192 -18.27 -5.04 -11.21
C PHE A 192 -16.74 -5.23 -11.25
N GLN A 193 -15.99 -4.20 -11.66
CA GLN A 193 -14.53 -4.25 -11.67
C GLN A 193 -13.96 -4.37 -10.26
N ASP A 194 -14.54 -3.67 -9.28
CA ASP A 194 -14.14 -3.78 -7.88
C ASP A 194 -14.33 -5.19 -7.34
N VAL A 195 -15.49 -5.82 -7.62
CA VAL A 195 -15.75 -7.21 -7.22
C VAL A 195 -14.72 -8.18 -7.82
N ILE A 196 -14.40 -8.05 -9.11
CA ILE A 196 -13.37 -8.90 -9.75
C ILE A 196 -12.01 -8.73 -9.05
N ILE A 197 -11.61 -7.51 -8.73
CA ILE A 197 -10.32 -7.25 -8.05
C ILE A 197 -10.34 -7.83 -6.63
N ILE A 198 -11.44 -7.67 -5.88
CA ILE A 198 -11.61 -8.24 -4.54
C ILE A 198 -11.49 -9.77 -4.58
N LEU A 199 -12.17 -10.43 -5.52
CA LEU A 199 -12.12 -11.90 -5.65
C LEU A 199 -10.74 -12.43 -6.02
N LYS A 200 -9.94 -11.67 -6.80
CA LYS A 200 -8.56 -12.04 -7.16
C LYS A 200 -7.56 -11.80 -6.02
N THR A 201 -7.85 -10.88 -5.11
CA THR A 201 -6.90 -10.44 -4.07
C THR A 201 -6.44 -11.58 -3.16
N PRO A 202 -7.31 -12.45 -2.58
CA PRO A 202 -6.87 -13.55 -1.71
C PRO A 202 -5.91 -14.51 -2.41
N TRP A 203 -6.17 -14.86 -3.66
CA TRP A 203 -5.30 -15.74 -4.45
C TRP A 203 -3.89 -15.15 -4.61
N VAL A 204 -3.81 -13.85 -4.92
CA VAL A 204 -2.53 -13.15 -5.09
C VAL A 204 -1.78 -13.01 -3.76
N MET A 205 -2.50 -12.85 -2.63
CA MET A 205 -1.89 -12.81 -1.30
C MET A 205 -1.32 -14.18 -0.89
N ILE A 206 -2.08 -15.27 -1.09
CA ILE A 206 -1.66 -16.62 -0.72
C ILE A 206 -0.49 -17.10 -1.60
N SER A 207 -0.52 -16.82 -2.91
CA SER A 207 0.56 -17.20 -3.81
C SER A 207 1.90 -16.56 -3.48
N GLY A 208 1.91 -15.44 -2.75
CA GLY A 208 3.11 -14.67 -2.43
C GLY A 208 3.86 -14.12 -3.66
N LYS A 209 3.36 -14.37 -4.88
CA LYS A 209 3.99 -13.93 -6.12
C LYS A 209 4.09 -12.40 -6.16
N GLY A 210 5.33 -11.89 -6.34
CA GLY A 210 5.58 -10.45 -6.33
C GLY A 210 5.43 -9.78 -4.96
N ALA A 211 5.37 -10.52 -3.84
CA ALA A 211 5.56 -9.98 -2.50
C ALA A 211 7.05 -9.68 -2.27
N LEU A 212 7.37 -8.52 -1.69
CA LEU A 212 8.73 -8.07 -1.35
C LEU A 212 8.78 -7.69 0.12
#